data_9984ceb3993a9e37f92db5c48f33e961
#
_entry.id   9984ceb3993a9e37f92db5c48f33e961
#
_cell.length_a   1.000
_cell.length_b   1.000
_cell.length_c   1.000
_cell.angle_alpha   90.00
_cell.angle_beta   90.00
_cell.angle_gamma   90.00
#
_symmetry.space_group_name_H-M   'P 1'
#
loop_
_entity.id
_entity.type
_entity.pdbx_description
1 polymer ?
#
loop_
_entity_poly.entity_id
_entity_poly.type
_entity_poly.pdbx_seq_one_letter_code
_entity_poly.pdbx_strand_id
1 'polypeptide(L)'
;MFAKRGYEATSVEEIAEHANISKPIIYEHFGGKEGLYAVVVDREMEYVVRRIAEAIATGSPRQRVERSTLAFLTYVRDHPDGFAVMAHGAPAAAATGGMSSLLNDVAERVGDVFTAAFKGAGYDPKAAPIYAHALIGMVTSVGQWWTEAHKPSVEEVAKHVAALAWMGLRHLPKHPTLAANT
;
A
#
# COMPACT_ATOMS: atom_id res chain seq x y z
N MET A 1 3.18 -19.39 2.41
CA MET A 1 3.96 -19.98 1.30
C MET A 1 4.31 -18.89 0.29
N PHE A 2 3.37 -18.19 -0.30
CA PHE A 2 3.64 -17.12 -1.26
C PHE A 2 4.62 -16.05 -0.76
N ALA A 3 4.51 -15.62 0.50
CA ALA A 3 5.43 -14.64 1.08
C ALA A 3 6.88 -15.10 1.13
N LYS A 4 7.10 -16.39 1.40
CA LYS A 4 8.44 -16.95 1.63
C LYS A 4 9.14 -17.39 0.35
N ARG A 5 8.38 -17.89 -0.64
CA ARG A 5 8.92 -18.50 -1.86
C ARG A 5 8.59 -17.69 -3.13
N GLY A 6 7.71 -16.71 -3.01
CA GLY A 6 7.14 -16.02 -4.15
C GLY A 6 6.03 -16.83 -4.84
N TYR A 7 5.38 -16.21 -5.81
CA TYR A 7 4.30 -16.82 -6.57
C TYR A 7 4.79 -18.00 -7.43
N GLU A 8 5.87 -17.81 -8.19
CA GLU A 8 6.32 -18.81 -9.18
C GLU A 8 6.77 -20.11 -8.52
N ALA A 9 7.54 -20.04 -7.43
CA ALA A 9 8.08 -21.20 -6.74
C ALA A 9 7.10 -21.90 -5.79
N THR A 10 5.82 -21.47 -5.77
CA THR A 10 4.77 -22.09 -4.94
C THR A 10 3.82 -22.88 -5.83
N SER A 11 3.56 -24.16 -5.50
CA SER A 11 2.61 -25.03 -6.21
C SER A 11 1.28 -25.19 -5.48
N VAL A 12 0.21 -25.51 -6.21
CA VAL A 12 -1.12 -25.82 -5.63
C VAL A 12 -1.04 -27.08 -4.77
N GLU A 13 -0.22 -28.03 -5.17
CA GLU A 13 0.01 -29.28 -4.45
C GLU A 13 0.58 -29.02 -3.04
N GLU A 14 1.65 -28.24 -2.96
CA GLU A 14 2.29 -27.87 -1.68
C GLU A 14 1.34 -27.06 -0.78
N ILE A 15 0.53 -26.17 -1.37
CA ILE A 15 -0.49 -25.41 -0.60
C ILE A 15 -1.53 -26.35 -0.03
N ALA A 16 -2.06 -27.28 -0.85
CA ALA A 16 -3.07 -28.25 -0.43
C ALA A 16 -2.56 -29.15 0.68
N GLU A 17 -1.33 -29.67 0.54
CA GLU A 17 -0.66 -30.48 1.55
C GLU A 17 -0.47 -29.70 2.85
N HIS A 18 0.05 -28.47 2.77
CA HIS A 18 0.28 -27.64 3.96
C HIS A 18 -1.01 -27.24 4.68
N ALA A 19 -2.10 -27.03 3.94
CA ALA A 19 -3.43 -26.72 4.48
C ALA A 19 -4.21 -27.97 4.92
N ASN A 20 -3.66 -29.16 4.67
CA ASN A 20 -4.33 -30.45 4.93
C ASN A 20 -5.71 -30.56 4.25
N ILE A 21 -5.77 -30.12 2.98
CA ILE A 21 -6.95 -30.23 2.12
C ILE A 21 -6.57 -30.93 0.81
N SER A 22 -7.58 -31.36 0.04
CA SER A 22 -7.34 -31.93 -1.28
C SER A 22 -7.15 -30.84 -2.34
N LYS A 23 -6.31 -31.11 -3.34
CA LYS A 23 -6.08 -30.22 -4.48
C LYS A 23 -7.37 -29.78 -5.21
N PRO A 24 -8.35 -30.70 -5.49
CA PRO A 24 -9.62 -30.31 -6.06
C PRO A 24 -10.36 -29.18 -5.33
N ILE A 25 -10.26 -29.10 -4.01
CA ILE A 25 -10.90 -28.05 -3.21
C ILE A 25 -10.34 -26.67 -3.61
N ILE A 26 -9.04 -26.57 -3.85
CA ILE A 26 -8.43 -25.29 -4.28
C ILE A 26 -8.95 -24.90 -5.66
N TYR A 27 -9.05 -25.84 -6.60
CA TYR A 27 -9.56 -25.56 -7.92
C TYR A 27 -11.05 -25.20 -7.91
N GLU A 28 -11.85 -25.88 -7.10
CA GLU A 28 -13.30 -25.62 -6.97
C GLU A 28 -13.58 -24.22 -6.39
N HIS A 29 -12.83 -23.81 -5.34
CA HIS A 29 -13.11 -22.56 -4.64
C HIS A 29 -12.38 -21.34 -5.23
N PHE A 30 -11.22 -21.54 -5.84
CA PHE A 30 -10.34 -20.44 -6.27
C PHE A 30 -9.97 -20.50 -7.77
N GLY A 31 -10.34 -21.56 -8.49
CA GLY A 31 -9.96 -21.73 -9.89
C GLY A 31 -8.48 -22.09 -10.10
N GLY A 32 -7.71 -22.27 -9.01
CA GLY A 32 -6.29 -22.63 -9.06
C GLY A 32 -5.37 -21.64 -8.31
N LYS A 33 -4.08 -21.67 -8.64
CA LYS A 33 -3.04 -20.88 -7.96
C LYS A 33 -3.28 -19.36 -8.10
N GLU A 34 -3.63 -18.92 -9.28
CA GLU A 34 -3.85 -17.51 -9.60
C GLU A 34 -5.04 -16.93 -8.81
N GLY A 35 -6.18 -17.60 -8.85
CA GLY A 35 -7.35 -17.13 -8.10
C GLY A 35 -7.14 -17.19 -6.59
N LEU A 36 -6.44 -18.21 -6.07
CA LEU A 36 -6.09 -18.25 -4.65
C LEU A 36 -5.16 -17.08 -4.27
N TYR A 37 -4.16 -16.77 -5.10
CA TYR A 37 -3.27 -15.63 -4.89
C TYR A 37 -4.03 -14.30 -4.89
N ALA A 38 -4.91 -14.10 -5.88
CA ALA A 38 -5.75 -12.91 -5.98
C ALA A 38 -6.60 -12.71 -4.72
N VAL A 39 -7.25 -13.77 -4.21
CA VAL A 39 -8.04 -13.69 -2.97
C VAL A 39 -7.17 -13.34 -1.76
N VAL A 40 -5.96 -13.87 -1.66
CA VAL A 40 -5.03 -13.53 -0.55
C VAL A 40 -4.65 -12.06 -0.62
N VAL A 41 -4.26 -11.57 -1.80
CA VAL A 41 -3.91 -10.15 -2.02
C VAL A 41 -5.08 -9.24 -1.69
N ASP A 42 -6.29 -9.56 -2.18
CA ASP A 42 -7.50 -8.78 -1.97
C ASP A 42 -7.85 -8.64 -0.48
N ARG A 43 -7.78 -9.73 0.27
CA ARG A 43 -8.00 -9.73 1.73
C ARG A 43 -7.00 -8.87 2.49
N GLU A 44 -5.72 -8.96 2.15
CA GLU A 44 -4.68 -8.14 2.77
C GLU A 44 -4.91 -6.65 2.48
N MET A 45 -5.31 -6.34 1.24
CA MET A 45 -5.66 -4.98 0.85
C MET A 45 -6.86 -4.42 1.60
N GLU A 46 -7.96 -5.18 1.65
CA GLU A 46 -9.14 -4.77 2.41
C GLU A 46 -8.78 -4.49 3.87
N TYR A 47 -7.92 -5.33 4.45
CA TYR A 47 -7.45 -5.13 5.82
C TYR A 47 -6.68 -3.82 5.97
N VAL A 48 -5.69 -3.55 5.13
CA VAL A 48 -4.87 -2.32 5.15
C VAL A 48 -5.74 -1.08 4.94
N VAL A 49 -6.58 -1.10 3.89
CA VAL A 49 -7.46 0.03 3.56
C VAL A 49 -8.39 0.35 4.70
N ARG A 50 -8.99 -0.66 5.34
CA ARG A 50 -9.86 -0.46 6.50
C ARG A 50 -9.08 0.16 7.67
N ARG A 51 -7.88 -0.34 8.01
CA ARG A 51 -7.04 0.19 9.08
C ARG A 51 -6.66 1.66 8.85
N ILE A 52 -6.32 2.01 7.62
CA ILE A 52 -6.02 3.39 7.24
C ILE A 52 -7.27 4.26 7.33
N ALA A 53 -8.41 3.79 6.81
CA ALA A 53 -9.68 4.52 6.86
C ALA A 53 -10.10 4.83 8.31
N GLU A 54 -10.00 3.87 9.22
CA GLU A 54 -10.24 4.05 10.66
C GLU A 54 -9.29 5.11 11.24
N ALA A 55 -8.01 5.06 10.89
CA ALA A 55 -7.00 5.99 11.40
C ALA A 55 -7.24 7.45 10.98
N ILE A 56 -7.81 7.67 9.79
CA ILE A 56 -8.07 9.01 9.24
C ILE A 56 -9.50 9.50 9.41
N ALA A 57 -10.39 8.69 10.01
CA ALA A 57 -11.82 9.04 10.19
C ALA A 57 -12.01 10.37 10.93
N THR A 58 -11.13 10.68 11.86
CA THR A 58 -11.20 11.89 12.70
C THR A 58 -9.84 12.59 12.81
N GLY A 59 -9.87 13.85 13.21
CA GLY A 59 -8.65 14.62 13.48
C GLY A 59 -8.34 15.68 12.41
N SER A 60 -7.37 16.53 12.74
CA SER A 60 -6.85 17.56 11.84
C SER A 60 -6.13 16.93 10.64
N PRO A 61 -5.92 17.67 9.53
CA PRO A 61 -5.19 17.17 8.36
C PRO A 61 -3.81 16.59 8.72
N ARG A 62 -3.07 17.25 9.60
CA ARG A 62 -1.79 16.76 10.10
C ARG A 62 -1.92 15.42 10.84
N GLN A 63 -2.87 15.31 11.76
CA GLN A 63 -3.11 14.07 12.51
C GLN A 63 -3.52 12.91 11.59
N ARG A 64 -4.26 13.18 10.51
CA ARG A 64 -4.61 12.16 9.52
C ARG A 64 -3.37 11.62 8.81
N VAL A 65 -2.43 12.49 8.40
CA VAL A 65 -1.16 12.07 7.80
C VAL A 65 -0.33 11.24 8.80
N GLU A 66 -0.20 11.69 10.05
CA GLU A 66 0.55 10.98 11.09
C GLU A 66 -0.06 9.60 11.38
N ARG A 67 -1.38 9.52 11.55
CA ARG A 67 -2.08 8.28 11.87
C ARG A 67 -2.11 7.29 10.71
N SER A 68 -2.34 7.74 9.48
CA SER A 68 -2.32 6.85 8.31
C SER A 68 -0.92 6.26 8.08
N THR A 69 0.13 7.06 8.23
CA THR A 69 1.51 6.59 8.12
C THR A 69 1.83 5.56 9.21
N LEU A 70 1.46 5.83 10.45
CA LEU A 70 1.66 4.90 11.56
C LEU A 70 0.84 3.61 11.36
N ALA A 71 -0.43 3.72 10.95
CA ALA A 71 -1.29 2.56 10.72
C ALA A 71 -0.72 1.63 9.63
N PHE A 72 -0.22 2.20 8.53
CA PHE A 72 0.41 1.42 7.46
C PHE A 72 1.71 0.74 7.94
N LEU A 73 2.62 1.47 8.57
CA LEU A 73 3.89 0.89 9.04
C LEU A 73 3.68 -0.12 10.17
N THR A 74 2.66 0.07 11.02
CA THR A 74 2.22 -0.93 11.99
C THR A 74 1.73 -2.19 11.31
N TYR A 75 0.96 -2.07 10.23
CA TYR A 75 0.57 -3.22 9.41
C TYR A 75 1.80 -3.95 8.85
N VAL A 76 2.77 -3.25 8.29
CA VAL A 76 4.03 -3.87 7.78
C VAL A 76 4.73 -4.67 8.86
N ARG A 77 4.77 -4.16 10.10
CA ARG A 77 5.35 -4.86 11.27
C ARG A 77 4.56 -6.11 11.65
N ASP A 78 3.24 -5.98 11.76
CA ASP A 78 2.38 -7.00 12.35
C ASP A 78 1.97 -8.08 11.32
N HIS A 79 2.03 -7.75 10.02
CA HIS A 79 1.67 -8.63 8.90
C HIS A 79 2.77 -8.70 7.82
N PRO A 80 4.01 -9.07 8.17
CA PRO A 80 5.13 -9.05 7.21
C PRO A 80 4.89 -9.97 6.02
N ASP A 81 4.28 -11.14 6.22
CA ASP A 81 3.94 -12.08 5.14
C ASP A 81 2.86 -11.50 4.21
N GLY A 82 1.85 -10.82 4.75
CA GLY A 82 0.83 -10.14 3.96
C GLY A 82 1.41 -9.01 3.11
N PHE A 83 2.24 -8.18 3.73
CA PHE A 83 2.96 -7.12 3.02
C PHE A 83 3.88 -7.67 1.92
N ALA A 84 4.64 -8.75 2.21
CA ALA A 84 5.51 -9.40 1.23
C ALA A 84 4.73 -9.94 0.03
N VAL A 85 3.56 -10.56 0.25
CA VAL A 85 2.70 -11.06 -0.85
C VAL A 85 2.24 -9.91 -1.72
N MET A 86 1.84 -8.78 -1.15
CA MET A 86 1.46 -7.60 -1.90
C MET A 86 2.65 -6.96 -2.61
N ALA A 87 3.83 -6.90 -1.97
CA ALA A 87 5.01 -6.23 -2.51
C ALA A 87 5.68 -6.99 -3.67
N HIS A 88 5.68 -8.33 -3.64
CA HIS A 88 6.40 -9.12 -4.64
C HIS A 88 5.60 -9.40 -5.92
N GLY A 89 4.28 -9.19 -5.92
CA GLY A 89 3.42 -9.40 -7.07
C GLY A 89 3.53 -10.80 -7.73
N ALA A 90 2.49 -11.24 -8.44
CA ALA A 90 2.62 -12.37 -9.36
C ALA A 90 2.84 -11.82 -10.78
N PRO A 91 3.78 -12.37 -11.57
CA PRO A 91 3.97 -11.95 -12.98
C PRO A 91 2.69 -12.10 -13.81
N ALA A 92 1.86 -13.09 -13.55
CA ALA A 92 0.56 -13.29 -14.20
C ALA A 92 -0.51 -12.29 -13.70
N ALA A 93 -0.41 -11.83 -12.46
CA ALA A 93 -1.28 -10.78 -11.93
C ALA A 93 -0.96 -9.39 -12.51
N ALA A 94 0.19 -9.23 -13.16
CA ALA A 94 0.48 -8.03 -13.96
C ALA A 94 -0.45 -7.90 -15.18
N ALA A 95 -1.01 -9.00 -15.68
CA ALA A 95 -2.00 -8.99 -16.73
C ALA A 95 -3.43 -8.70 -16.21
N THR A 96 -3.71 -8.94 -14.93
CA THR A 96 -5.03 -8.79 -14.28
C THR A 96 -5.01 -7.87 -13.05
N GLY A 97 -3.92 -7.16 -12.77
CA GLY A 97 -3.84 -6.22 -11.68
C GLY A 97 -2.89 -6.60 -10.53
N GLY A 98 -1.63 -6.83 -10.82
CA GLY A 98 -0.59 -6.99 -9.78
C GLY A 98 -0.41 -5.76 -8.90
N MET A 99 0.60 -5.74 -8.01
CA MET A 99 0.92 -4.64 -7.09
C MET A 99 0.74 -3.24 -7.70
N SER A 100 1.09 -3.07 -8.99
CA SER A 100 0.91 -1.79 -9.69
C SER A 100 -0.56 -1.39 -9.81
N SER A 101 -1.48 -2.33 -10.09
CA SER A 101 -2.92 -2.09 -10.12
C SER A 101 -3.44 -1.78 -8.73
N LEU A 102 -2.99 -2.53 -7.76
CA LEU A 102 -3.37 -2.41 -6.36
C LEU A 102 -2.93 -1.08 -5.73
N LEU A 103 -1.68 -0.68 -5.95
CA LEU A 103 -1.18 0.64 -5.55
C LEU A 103 -1.92 1.76 -6.30
N ASN A 104 -2.29 1.53 -7.57
CA ASN A 104 -3.10 2.46 -8.32
C ASN A 104 -4.52 2.59 -7.75
N ASP A 105 -5.19 1.49 -7.40
CA ASP A 105 -6.53 1.53 -6.79
C ASP A 105 -6.53 2.29 -5.46
N VAL A 106 -5.50 2.08 -4.64
CA VAL A 106 -5.32 2.86 -3.40
C VAL A 106 -5.00 4.31 -3.73
N ALA A 107 -4.12 4.56 -4.71
CA ALA A 107 -3.77 5.91 -5.12
C ALA A 107 -4.96 6.68 -5.71
N GLU A 108 -5.86 6.01 -6.44
CA GLU A 108 -7.11 6.60 -6.91
C GLU A 108 -8.01 7.03 -5.74
N ARG A 109 -8.24 6.13 -4.78
CA ARG A 109 -9.07 6.46 -3.59
C ARG A 109 -8.47 7.59 -2.76
N VAL A 110 -7.16 7.59 -2.56
CA VAL A 110 -6.44 8.68 -1.89
C VAL A 110 -6.48 9.94 -2.75
N GLY A 111 -6.34 9.80 -4.08
CA GLY A 111 -6.46 10.88 -5.06
C GLY A 111 -7.81 11.59 -5.01
N ASP A 112 -8.91 10.86 -4.83
CA ASP A 112 -10.25 11.43 -4.66
C ASP A 112 -10.34 12.31 -3.41
N VAL A 113 -9.77 11.86 -2.29
CA VAL A 113 -9.69 12.64 -1.06
C VAL A 113 -8.87 13.91 -1.26
N PHE A 114 -7.72 13.81 -1.94
CA PHE A 114 -6.89 14.98 -2.28
C PHE A 114 -7.59 15.91 -3.26
N THR A 115 -8.30 15.37 -4.24
CA THR A 115 -9.06 16.16 -5.23
C THR A 115 -10.09 17.06 -4.53
N ALA A 116 -10.83 16.52 -3.57
CA ALA A 116 -11.79 17.32 -2.79
C ALA A 116 -11.08 18.38 -1.93
N ALA A 117 -9.98 18.00 -1.27
CA ALA A 117 -9.18 18.92 -0.44
C ALA A 117 -8.55 20.05 -1.28
N PHE A 118 -8.02 19.73 -2.47
CA PHE A 118 -7.39 20.70 -3.37
C PHE A 118 -8.40 21.70 -3.89
N LYS A 119 -9.60 21.26 -4.30
CA LYS A 119 -10.70 22.17 -4.68
C LYS A 119 -11.01 23.17 -3.56
N GLY A 120 -11.15 22.68 -2.33
CA GLY A 120 -11.46 23.51 -1.17
C GLY A 120 -10.35 24.52 -0.81
N ALA A 121 -9.09 24.20 -1.11
CA ALA A 121 -7.92 25.03 -0.81
C ALA A 121 -7.46 25.91 -2.01
N GLY A 122 -8.13 25.81 -3.16
CA GLY A 122 -7.80 26.59 -4.37
C GLY A 122 -6.53 26.11 -5.10
N TYR A 123 -6.23 24.81 -5.01
CA TYR A 123 -5.21 24.13 -5.82
C TYR A 123 -5.84 23.49 -7.07
N ASP A 124 -5.01 23.19 -8.08
CA ASP A 124 -5.47 22.45 -9.25
C ASP A 124 -5.80 20.98 -8.86
N PRO A 125 -7.08 20.56 -8.95
CA PRO A 125 -7.47 19.20 -8.60
C PRO A 125 -6.83 18.14 -9.49
N LYS A 126 -6.40 18.48 -10.71
CA LYS A 126 -5.70 17.58 -11.63
C LYS A 126 -4.32 17.14 -11.12
N ALA A 127 -3.74 17.90 -10.19
CA ALA A 127 -2.47 17.55 -9.56
C ALA A 127 -2.63 16.55 -8.41
N ALA A 128 -3.83 16.33 -7.88
CA ALA A 128 -4.09 15.45 -6.74
C ALA A 128 -3.54 14.02 -6.90
N PRO A 129 -3.68 13.34 -8.06
CA PRO A 129 -3.12 12.00 -8.26
C PRO A 129 -1.59 11.95 -8.11
N ILE A 130 -0.88 12.99 -8.51
CA ILE A 130 0.59 13.07 -8.40
C ILE A 130 1.00 12.97 -6.92
N TYR A 131 0.33 13.72 -6.05
CA TYR A 131 0.63 13.72 -4.62
C TYR A 131 0.19 12.42 -3.93
N ALA A 132 -0.93 11.84 -4.36
CA ALA A 132 -1.36 10.53 -3.87
C ALA A 132 -0.32 9.44 -4.18
N HIS A 133 0.13 9.35 -5.42
CA HIS A 133 1.16 8.39 -5.83
C HIS A 133 2.50 8.63 -5.13
N ALA A 134 2.91 9.90 -4.98
CA ALA A 134 4.15 10.24 -4.29
C ALA A 134 4.13 9.80 -2.82
N LEU A 135 3.03 10.05 -2.10
CA LEU A 135 2.89 9.66 -0.69
C LEU A 135 2.83 8.15 -0.51
N ILE A 136 2.06 7.46 -1.35
CA ILE A 136 1.94 6.00 -1.30
C ILE A 136 3.30 5.37 -1.64
N GLY A 137 3.95 5.82 -2.72
CA GLY A 137 5.28 5.33 -3.09
C GLY A 137 6.31 5.56 -1.99
N MET A 138 6.30 6.72 -1.35
CA MET A 138 7.20 7.03 -0.23
C MET A 138 6.97 6.07 0.95
N VAL A 139 5.74 5.90 1.41
CA VAL A 139 5.47 5.08 2.60
C VAL A 139 5.66 3.59 2.34
N THR A 140 5.33 3.10 1.15
CA THR A 140 5.54 1.69 0.77
C THR A 140 7.02 1.38 0.59
N SER A 141 7.79 2.27 -0.05
CA SER A 141 9.24 2.10 -0.20
C SER A 141 9.96 2.09 1.15
N VAL A 142 9.58 3.01 2.06
CA VAL A 142 10.13 3.02 3.42
C VAL A 142 9.71 1.78 4.20
N GLY A 143 8.45 1.33 4.07
CA GLY A 143 7.97 0.08 4.67
C GLY A 143 8.79 -1.13 4.21
N GLN A 144 9.06 -1.24 2.91
CA GLN A 144 9.89 -2.31 2.36
C GLN A 144 11.33 -2.28 2.90
N TRP A 145 11.98 -1.12 2.90
CA TRP A 145 13.29 -0.96 3.50
C TRP A 145 13.30 -1.38 4.98
N TRP A 146 12.26 -1.00 5.73
CA TRP A 146 12.16 -1.30 7.16
C TRP A 146 11.99 -2.79 7.45
N THR A 147 11.37 -3.58 6.56
CA THR A 147 11.26 -5.04 6.74
C THR A 147 12.61 -5.75 6.76
N GLU A 148 13.64 -5.14 6.19
CA GLU A 148 15.01 -5.65 6.22
C GLU A 148 15.80 -5.07 7.41
N ALA A 149 15.66 -3.78 7.65
CA ALA A 149 16.44 -3.05 8.65
C ALA A 149 15.97 -3.30 10.10
N HIS A 150 14.65 -3.43 10.32
CA HIS A 150 13.98 -3.60 11.62
C HIS A 150 14.30 -2.51 12.68
N LYS A 151 15.04 -1.50 12.31
CA LYS A 151 15.41 -0.36 13.14
C LYS A 151 15.46 0.91 12.27
N PRO A 152 15.13 2.09 12.84
CA PRO A 152 14.57 2.33 14.19
C PRO A 152 13.17 1.72 14.39
N SER A 153 12.49 2.00 15.51
CA SER A 153 11.13 1.50 15.76
C SER A 153 10.13 2.01 14.73
N VAL A 154 9.03 1.29 14.53
CA VAL A 154 7.95 1.68 13.60
C VAL A 154 7.44 3.08 13.92
N GLU A 155 7.29 3.41 15.19
CA GLU A 155 6.82 4.71 15.66
C GLU A 155 7.80 5.83 15.29
N GLU A 156 9.11 5.56 15.37
CA GLU A 156 10.12 6.53 15.00
C GLU A 156 10.16 6.74 13.48
N VAL A 157 10.11 5.67 12.70
CA VAL A 157 10.00 5.75 11.24
C VAL A 157 8.76 6.54 10.83
N ALA A 158 7.60 6.22 11.45
CA ALA A 158 6.34 6.91 11.17
C ALA A 158 6.42 8.42 11.43
N LYS A 159 7.08 8.85 12.52
CA LYS A 159 7.27 10.27 12.82
C LYS A 159 8.04 10.99 11.72
N HIS A 160 9.15 10.41 11.26
CA HIS A 160 9.98 11.02 10.22
C HIS A 160 9.27 11.08 8.87
N VAL A 161 8.64 9.98 8.45
CA VAL A 161 7.89 9.91 7.20
C VAL A 161 6.68 10.86 7.21
N ALA A 162 5.91 10.86 8.30
CA ALA A 162 4.77 11.77 8.44
C ALA A 162 5.19 13.24 8.51
N ALA A 163 6.31 13.56 9.16
CA ALA A 163 6.84 14.92 9.20
C ALA A 163 7.25 15.39 7.80
N LEU A 164 7.95 14.56 7.03
CA LEU A 164 8.33 14.86 5.64
C LEU A 164 7.10 15.09 4.76
N ALA A 165 6.12 14.17 4.82
CA ALA A 165 4.87 14.28 4.09
C ALA A 165 4.10 15.56 4.46
N TRP A 166 3.95 15.83 5.74
CA TRP A 166 3.22 17.00 6.22
C TRP A 166 3.89 18.32 5.83
N MET A 167 5.20 18.41 5.98
CA MET A 167 5.95 19.62 5.61
C MET A 167 5.87 19.90 4.11
N GLY A 168 5.91 18.86 3.27
CA GLY A 168 5.68 18.98 1.84
C GLY A 168 4.27 19.45 1.52
N LEU A 169 3.25 18.78 2.05
CA LEU A 169 1.84 19.11 1.79
C LEU A 169 1.44 20.50 2.30
N ARG A 170 1.92 20.91 3.46
CA ARG A 170 1.61 22.22 4.07
C ARG A 170 2.11 23.40 3.25
N HIS A 171 3.23 23.23 2.56
CA HIS A 171 3.91 24.31 1.83
C HIS A 171 3.86 24.11 0.32
N LEU A 172 2.87 23.38 -0.18
CA LEU A 172 2.70 23.20 -1.62
C LEU A 172 2.50 24.54 -2.31
N PRO A 173 3.32 24.87 -3.32
CA PRO A 173 3.03 26.01 -4.17
C PRO A 173 1.82 25.71 -5.06
N LYS A 174 0.95 26.72 -5.27
CA LYS A 174 -0.22 26.55 -6.16
C LYS A 174 0.20 26.26 -7.62
N HIS A 175 1.33 26.80 -8.02
CA HIS A 175 1.94 26.61 -9.34
C HIS A 175 3.42 26.26 -9.16
N PRO A 176 3.72 24.95 -8.97
CA PRO A 176 5.10 24.51 -8.81
C PRO A 176 5.91 24.76 -10.09
N THR A 177 7.11 25.31 -9.94
CA THR A 177 8.05 25.53 -11.03
C THR A 177 9.37 24.84 -10.73
N LEU A 178 10.06 24.37 -11.76
CA LEU A 178 11.44 23.92 -11.63
C LEU A 178 12.35 25.15 -11.51
N ALA A 179 13.44 25.03 -10.73
CA ALA A 179 14.47 26.04 -10.70
C ALA A 179 15.03 26.21 -12.14
N ALA A 180 15.12 27.44 -12.62
CA ALA A 180 15.79 27.69 -13.87
C ALA A 180 17.26 27.27 -13.76
N ASN A 181 17.76 26.53 -14.76
CA ASN A 181 19.20 26.28 -14.86
C ASN A 181 19.91 27.63 -15.03
N THR A 182 20.63 28.05 -13.99
CA THR A 182 21.55 29.16 -14.03
C THR A 182 22.86 28.72 -14.63
#